data_66b3905621c5012ef42572211c98837c
#
_entry.id   66b3905621c5012ef42572211c98837c
#
_cell.length_a   1.000
_cell.length_b   1.000
_cell.length_c   1.000
_cell.angle_alpha   90.00
_cell.angle_beta   90.00
_cell.angle_gamma   90.00
#
_symmetry.space_group_name_H-M   'P 1'
#
loop_
_entity.id
_entity.type
_entity.pdbx_description
1 polymer ?
#
loop_
_entity_poly.entity_id
_entity_poly.type
_entity_poly.pdbx_seq_one_letter_code
_entity_poly.pdbx_strand_id
1 'polypeptide(L)'
;MSENLLEVKDLSIHYTVDKSVVKAVNNISFTIKKGEALGLVGETGAGKTTTALGIMRLVPSPPGKIVSGEVYYNGENLFKKSEAEMRRIRGGEISMIFQNPMTALNPVITVGEQIAEVIRLHSDKKMSKAEALIKATEMMEMVNIEGRRHSEFPHQFSGGMRQRIVIAIALACNPHLLLADEPTTALDVTIQEQVLDLIENLRRKLGTSLLLITHDLGVVAEVCDRVAVVYAGDIVESGSLDQIYNDTRHPYTIGLFGSLPDFSHKVHRLKPISGMMPDPSQLPEGCAFAPRCPHATDACRKGIIPKVEVAPGHVVKCIMAEGGK
;
A
#
# COMPACT_ATOMS: atom_id res chain seq x y z
N MET A 1 -23.02 8.39 -9.72
CA MET A 1 -22.04 7.29 -9.49
C MET A 1 -21.06 7.77 -8.45
N SER A 2 -20.64 6.95 -7.49
CA SER A 2 -19.64 7.35 -6.49
C SER A 2 -18.35 7.76 -7.20
N GLU A 3 -17.79 8.92 -6.83
CA GLU A 3 -16.47 9.38 -7.31
C GLU A 3 -15.34 8.47 -6.81
N ASN A 4 -15.60 7.77 -5.69
CA ASN A 4 -14.67 6.86 -5.04
C ASN A 4 -14.70 5.47 -5.69
N LEU A 5 -13.52 4.97 -6.08
CA LEU A 5 -13.30 3.60 -6.53
C LEU A 5 -13.23 2.65 -5.34
N LEU A 6 -12.42 3.01 -4.33
CA LEU A 6 -12.27 2.28 -3.08
C LEU A 6 -12.66 3.18 -1.90
N GLU A 7 -13.40 2.62 -0.94
CA GLU A 7 -13.70 3.28 0.31
C GLU A 7 -13.52 2.29 1.46
N VAL A 8 -12.57 2.59 2.35
CA VAL A 8 -12.29 1.83 3.58
C VAL A 8 -12.87 2.61 4.74
N LYS A 9 -13.74 1.97 5.53
CA LYS A 9 -14.43 2.56 6.67
C LYS A 9 -14.11 1.78 7.94
N ASP A 10 -13.51 2.44 8.91
CA ASP A 10 -13.30 1.98 10.29
C ASP A 10 -12.73 0.56 10.39
N LEU A 11 -11.85 0.21 9.43
CA LEU A 11 -11.25 -1.11 9.32
C LEU A 11 -10.34 -1.40 10.51
N SER A 12 -10.62 -2.51 11.20
CA SER A 12 -9.79 -3.02 12.30
C SER A 12 -9.45 -4.49 12.07
N ILE A 13 -8.16 -4.81 12.20
CA ILE A 13 -7.63 -6.17 11.99
C ILE A 13 -6.71 -6.52 13.14
N HIS A 14 -7.02 -7.63 13.80
CA HIS A 14 -6.25 -8.13 14.94
C HIS A 14 -5.70 -9.52 14.63
N TYR A 15 -4.56 -9.84 15.24
CA TYR A 15 -3.97 -11.18 15.23
C TYR A 15 -3.93 -11.72 16.66
N THR A 16 -4.34 -12.96 16.83
CA THR A 16 -4.24 -13.65 18.12
C THR A 16 -3.02 -14.56 18.09
N VAL A 17 -1.98 -14.20 18.84
CA VAL A 17 -0.74 -14.96 18.95
C VAL A 17 -0.60 -15.40 20.39
N ASP A 18 -0.60 -16.70 20.62
CA ASP A 18 -0.64 -17.34 21.94
C ASP A 18 -1.87 -16.87 22.74
N LYS A 19 -1.71 -15.99 23.71
CA LYS A 19 -2.79 -15.40 24.52
C LYS A 19 -2.91 -13.88 24.34
N SER A 20 -2.09 -13.32 23.45
CA SER A 20 -2.01 -11.87 23.21
C SER A 20 -2.78 -11.49 21.95
N VAL A 21 -3.45 -10.34 21.98
CA VAL A 21 -4.13 -9.75 20.82
C VAL A 21 -3.29 -8.61 20.28
N VAL A 22 -2.70 -8.84 19.12
CA VAL A 22 -1.92 -7.84 18.37
C VAL A 22 -2.89 -7.02 17.51
N LYS A 23 -3.07 -5.74 17.84
CA LYS A 23 -3.96 -4.80 17.16
C LYS A 23 -3.20 -4.17 15.98
N ALA A 24 -3.12 -4.89 14.86
CA ALA A 24 -2.31 -4.49 13.72
C ALA A 24 -2.91 -3.33 12.90
N VAL A 25 -4.24 -3.24 12.82
CA VAL A 25 -4.98 -2.15 12.18
C VAL A 25 -6.10 -1.72 13.11
N ASN A 26 -6.22 -0.41 13.34
CA ASN A 26 -7.10 0.18 14.34
C ASN A 26 -7.91 1.33 13.73
N ASN A 27 -9.14 1.03 13.30
CA ASN A 27 -10.10 2.03 12.84
C ASN A 27 -9.59 2.91 11.67
N ILE A 28 -8.94 2.28 10.67
CA ILE A 28 -8.42 2.98 9.48
C ILE A 28 -9.58 3.30 8.54
N SER A 29 -9.66 4.57 8.10
CA SER A 29 -10.63 5.03 7.10
C SER A 29 -9.94 5.91 6.08
N PHE A 30 -10.12 5.61 4.80
CA PHE A 30 -9.64 6.41 3.66
C PHE A 30 -10.40 6.06 2.38
N THR A 31 -10.23 6.89 1.35
CA THR A 31 -10.82 6.68 0.03
C THR A 31 -9.77 6.80 -1.06
N ILE A 32 -10.00 6.12 -2.17
CA ILE A 32 -9.23 6.26 -3.41
C ILE A 32 -10.22 6.55 -4.54
N LYS A 33 -10.01 7.64 -5.27
CA LYS A 33 -10.80 7.99 -6.45
C LYS A 33 -10.33 7.21 -7.67
N LYS A 34 -11.14 7.19 -8.74
CA LYS A 34 -10.72 6.58 -10.01
C LYS A 34 -9.52 7.33 -10.59
N GLY A 35 -8.48 6.57 -10.96
CA GLY A 35 -7.22 7.10 -11.49
C GLY A 35 -6.30 7.77 -10.46
N GLU A 36 -6.68 7.83 -9.18
CA GLU A 36 -5.88 8.42 -8.11
C GLU A 36 -4.77 7.48 -7.65
N ALA A 37 -3.63 8.04 -7.26
CA ALA A 37 -2.57 7.36 -6.52
C ALA A 37 -2.54 7.86 -5.07
N LEU A 38 -2.82 6.96 -4.12
CA LEU A 38 -2.72 7.21 -2.68
C LEU A 38 -1.48 6.51 -2.10
N GLY A 39 -0.61 7.27 -1.45
CA GLY A 39 0.51 6.74 -0.67
C GLY A 39 0.07 6.38 0.76
N LEU A 40 0.33 5.16 1.19
CA LEU A 40 0.15 4.72 2.58
C LEU A 40 1.53 4.54 3.22
N VAL A 41 1.95 5.51 4.01
CA VAL A 41 3.33 5.60 4.52
C VAL A 41 3.42 5.44 6.03
N GLY A 42 4.57 4.99 6.53
CA GLY A 42 4.82 4.83 7.96
C GLY A 42 5.92 3.81 8.25
N GLU A 43 6.34 3.70 9.50
CA GLU A 43 7.37 2.75 9.93
C GLU A 43 6.99 1.28 9.65
N THR A 44 8.00 0.39 9.60
CA THR A 44 7.77 -1.06 9.52
C THR A 44 6.95 -1.52 10.72
N GLY A 45 5.95 -2.37 10.48
CA GLY A 45 5.04 -2.82 11.53
C GLY A 45 3.86 -1.88 11.82
N ALA A 46 3.75 -0.72 11.14
CA ALA A 46 2.63 0.21 11.35
C ALA A 46 1.25 -0.28 10.87
N GLY A 47 1.15 -1.47 10.23
CA GLY A 47 -0.12 -2.05 9.78
C GLY A 47 -0.44 -1.87 8.29
N LYS A 48 0.46 -1.29 7.50
CA LYS A 48 0.27 -0.97 6.08
C LYS A 48 -0.07 -2.20 5.22
N THR A 49 0.80 -3.22 5.22
CA THR A 49 0.58 -4.50 4.53
C THR A 49 -0.70 -5.19 4.99
N THR A 50 -0.95 -5.19 6.31
CA THR A 50 -2.16 -5.78 6.88
C THR A 50 -3.43 -5.09 6.37
N THR A 51 -3.39 -3.77 6.16
CA THR A 51 -4.50 -3.01 5.57
C THR A 51 -4.77 -3.48 4.13
N ALA A 52 -3.73 -3.62 3.29
CA ALA A 52 -3.90 -4.13 1.92
C ALA A 52 -4.45 -5.58 1.90
N LEU A 53 -3.93 -6.45 2.76
CA LEU A 53 -4.45 -7.81 2.92
C LEU A 53 -5.92 -7.82 3.38
N GLY A 54 -6.30 -6.87 4.26
CA GLY A 54 -7.69 -6.69 4.71
C GLY A 54 -8.62 -6.31 3.56
N ILE A 55 -8.22 -5.35 2.71
CA ILE A 55 -8.97 -4.95 1.51
C ILE A 55 -9.21 -6.16 0.60
N MET A 56 -8.18 -6.98 0.39
CA MET A 56 -8.23 -8.18 -0.45
C MET A 56 -8.89 -9.40 0.22
N ARG A 57 -9.26 -9.30 1.51
CA ARG A 57 -9.70 -10.46 2.33
C ARG A 57 -8.68 -11.61 2.29
N LEU A 58 -7.39 -11.27 2.35
CA LEU A 58 -6.27 -12.21 2.37
C LEU A 58 -5.59 -12.28 3.75
N VAL A 59 -6.19 -11.70 4.78
CA VAL A 59 -5.71 -11.85 6.17
C VAL A 59 -5.76 -13.31 6.55
N PRO A 60 -4.61 -13.95 6.91
CA PRO A 60 -4.59 -15.35 7.33
C PRO A 60 -5.48 -15.58 8.55
N SER A 61 -6.42 -16.48 8.48
CA SER A 61 -7.35 -16.77 9.57
C SER A 61 -7.41 -18.28 9.84
N PRO A 62 -6.93 -18.77 11.00
CA PRO A 62 -6.16 -18.09 12.04
C PRO A 62 -4.74 -17.72 11.59
N PRO A 63 -3.97 -16.81 12.26
CA PRO A 63 -4.29 -16.15 13.54
C PRO A 63 -5.02 -14.80 13.39
N GLY A 64 -5.18 -14.28 12.16
CA GLY A 64 -5.75 -12.96 11.90
C GLY A 64 -7.27 -12.96 11.83
N LYS A 65 -7.89 -11.82 12.17
CA LYS A 65 -9.32 -11.59 12.08
C LYS A 65 -9.60 -10.14 11.74
N ILE A 66 -10.49 -9.90 10.77
CA ILE A 66 -11.14 -8.60 10.57
C ILE A 66 -12.18 -8.45 11.69
N VAL A 67 -11.95 -7.47 12.57
CA VAL A 67 -12.76 -7.29 13.80
C VAL A 67 -13.95 -6.38 13.53
N SER A 68 -13.73 -5.31 12.76
CA SER A 68 -14.75 -4.32 12.41
C SER A 68 -14.41 -3.62 11.11
N GLY A 69 -15.35 -2.81 10.65
CA GLY A 69 -15.21 -1.97 9.46
C GLY A 69 -15.77 -2.59 8.21
N GLU A 70 -15.74 -1.80 7.15
CA GLU A 70 -16.27 -2.16 5.84
C GLU A 70 -15.32 -1.69 4.74
N VAL A 71 -15.26 -2.42 3.63
CA VAL A 71 -14.51 -2.04 2.44
C VAL A 71 -15.46 -2.06 1.25
N TYR A 72 -15.62 -0.90 0.62
CA TYR A 72 -16.45 -0.75 -0.58
C TYR A 72 -15.55 -0.58 -1.80
N TYR A 73 -15.84 -1.33 -2.84
CA TYR A 73 -15.24 -1.20 -4.15
C TYR A 73 -16.35 -0.95 -5.18
N ASN A 74 -16.25 0.13 -5.94
CA ASN A 74 -17.31 0.61 -6.84
C ASN A 74 -18.71 0.70 -6.15
N GLY A 75 -18.74 1.03 -4.85
CA GLY A 75 -19.97 1.13 -4.07
C GLY A 75 -20.49 -0.20 -3.51
N GLU A 76 -19.85 -1.34 -3.81
CA GLU A 76 -20.23 -2.66 -3.31
C GLU A 76 -19.32 -3.11 -2.16
N ASN A 77 -19.91 -3.57 -1.04
CA ASN A 77 -19.15 -4.02 0.13
C ASN A 77 -18.47 -5.36 -0.14
N LEU A 78 -17.13 -5.36 -0.17
CA LEU A 78 -16.32 -6.56 -0.42
C LEU A 78 -16.50 -7.64 0.65
N PHE A 79 -16.81 -7.25 1.89
CA PHE A 79 -16.96 -8.21 3.00
C PHE A 79 -18.27 -8.98 2.94
N LYS A 80 -19.25 -8.51 2.15
CA LYS A 80 -20.53 -9.20 1.90
C LYS A 80 -20.49 -10.13 0.68
N LYS A 81 -19.41 -10.05 -0.12
CA LYS A 81 -19.27 -10.90 -1.31
C LYS A 81 -18.89 -12.34 -0.95
N SER A 82 -19.41 -13.28 -1.73
CA SER A 82 -18.99 -14.69 -1.66
C SER A 82 -17.52 -14.86 -2.07
N GLU A 83 -16.90 -15.97 -1.71
CA GLU A 83 -15.51 -16.23 -2.10
C GLU A 83 -15.37 -16.42 -3.63
N ALA A 84 -16.40 -16.92 -4.29
CA ALA A 84 -16.41 -17.02 -5.76
C ALA A 84 -16.38 -15.64 -6.44
N GLU A 85 -17.13 -14.66 -5.92
CA GLU A 85 -17.07 -13.26 -6.38
C GLU A 85 -15.70 -12.62 -6.07
N MET A 86 -15.17 -12.84 -4.88
CA MET A 86 -13.84 -12.32 -4.51
C MET A 86 -12.73 -12.88 -5.40
N ARG A 87 -12.79 -14.13 -5.84
CA ARG A 87 -11.83 -14.71 -6.79
C ARG A 87 -11.84 -14.00 -8.15
N ARG A 88 -13.00 -13.52 -8.60
CA ARG A 88 -13.11 -12.74 -9.85
C ARG A 88 -12.52 -11.34 -9.67
N ILE A 89 -12.75 -10.74 -8.50
CA ILE A 89 -12.23 -9.39 -8.17
C ILE A 89 -10.71 -9.41 -8.02
N ARG A 90 -10.17 -10.41 -7.28
CA ARG A 90 -8.71 -10.55 -7.08
C ARG A 90 -8.03 -10.92 -8.37
N GLY A 91 -7.15 -10.06 -8.87
CA GLY A 91 -6.42 -10.20 -10.12
C GLY A 91 -7.15 -9.65 -11.36
N GLY A 92 -8.50 -9.67 -11.39
CA GLY A 92 -9.28 -9.09 -12.48
C GLY A 92 -9.56 -7.60 -12.30
N GLU A 93 -10.09 -7.22 -11.14
CA GLU A 93 -10.52 -5.85 -10.83
C GLU A 93 -9.54 -5.14 -9.90
N ILE A 94 -9.10 -5.84 -8.86
CA ILE A 94 -8.10 -5.37 -7.89
C ILE A 94 -6.93 -6.34 -7.92
N SER A 95 -5.73 -5.83 -8.18
CA SER A 95 -4.52 -6.63 -8.18
C SER A 95 -3.55 -6.17 -7.08
N MET A 96 -2.60 -7.04 -6.72
CA MET A 96 -1.64 -6.73 -5.67
C MET A 96 -0.23 -7.18 -6.05
N ILE A 97 0.74 -6.28 -5.86
CA ILE A 97 2.17 -6.58 -5.87
C ILE A 97 2.59 -6.78 -4.41
N PHE A 98 3.10 -7.97 -4.08
CA PHE A 98 3.58 -8.29 -2.74
C PHE A 98 5.05 -7.87 -2.56
N GLN A 99 5.43 -7.62 -1.32
CA GLN A 99 6.72 -7.06 -0.91
C GLN A 99 7.96 -7.81 -1.46
N ASN A 100 7.88 -9.14 -1.65
CA ASN A 100 9.04 -9.92 -2.06
C ASN A 100 8.84 -10.59 -3.44
N PRO A 101 9.47 -10.07 -4.51
CA PRO A 101 9.35 -10.65 -5.85
C PRO A 101 9.95 -12.05 -5.96
N MET A 102 10.88 -12.41 -5.05
CA MET A 102 11.55 -13.72 -5.08
C MET A 102 10.61 -14.87 -4.70
N THR A 103 9.61 -14.57 -3.86
CA THR A 103 8.60 -15.55 -3.41
C THR A 103 7.30 -15.46 -4.20
N ALA A 104 7.12 -14.40 -5.00
CA ALA A 104 5.90 -14.20 -5.79
C ALA A 104 5.86 -15.07 -7.06
N LEU A 105 7.02 -15.44 -7.62
CA LEU A 105 7.11 -16.27 -8.82
C LEU A 105 7.35 -17.74 -8.47
N ASN A 106 6.60 -18.62 -9.15
CA ASN A 106 6.81 -20.06 -9.03
C ASN A 106 8.08 -20.45 -9.80
N PRO A 107 9.14 -20.99 -9.14
CA PRO A 107 10.43 -21.25 -9.76
C PRO A 107 10.43 -22.38 -10.81
N VAL A 108 9.40 -23.23 -10.83
CA VAL A 108 9.32 -24.40 -11.73
C VAL A 108 8.31 -24.20 -12.88
N ILE A 109 7.76 -23.01 -13.02
CA ILE A 109 6.87 -22.61 -14.13
C ILE A 109 7.52 -21.47 -14.88
N THR A 110 7.45 -21.47 -16.23
CA THR A 110 8.00 -20.41 -17.06
C THR A 110 7.28 -19.07 -16.82
N VAL A 111 7.97 -17.96 -17.03
CA VAL A 111 7.38 -16.64 -16.75
C VAL A 111 6.19 -16.33 -17.66
N GLY A 112 6.26 -16.76 -18.94
CA GLY A 112 5.15 -16.59 -19.88
C GLY A 112 3.91 -17.39 -19.45
N GLU A 113 4.09 -18.62 -18.95
CA GLU A 113 2.98 -19.43 -18.46
C GLU A 113 2.33 -18.82 -17.21
N GLN A 114 3.08 -18.26 -16.29
CA GLN A 114 2.54 -17.59 -15.09
C GLN A 114 1.70 -16.36 -15.46
N ILE A 115 2.14 -15.53 -16.41
CA ILE A 115 1.35 -14.40 -16.91
C ILE A 115 0.11 -14.91 -17.66
N ALA A 116 0.26 -15.90 -18.55
CA ALA A 116 -0.83 -16.47 -19.33
C ALA A 116 -1.90 -17.15 -18.47
N GLU A 117 -1.51 -17.73 -17.33
CA GLU A 117 -2.46 -18.34 -16.38
C GLU A 117 -3.42 -17.30 -15.81
N VAL A 118 -2.90 -16.16 -15.35
CA VAL A 118 -3.72 -15.07 -14.79
C VAL A 118 -4.68 -14.52 -15.85
N ILE A 119 -4.20 -14.30 -17.08
CA ILE A 119 -5.04 -13.85 -18.20
C ILE A 119 -6.18 -14.85 -18.48
N ARG A 120 -5.90 -16.15 -18.46
CA ARG A 120 -6.92 -17.19 -18.69
C ARG A 120 -7.93 -17.29 -17.57
N LEU A 121 -7.50 -17.15 -16.32
CA LEU A 121 -8.37 -17.24 -15.14
C LEU A 121 -9.40 -16.10 -15.11
N HIS A 122 -9.05 -14.92 -15.63
CA HIS A 122 -9.90 -13.72 -15.61
C HIS A 122 -10.50 -13.37 -16.97
N SER A 123 -10.33 -14.22 -17.99
CA SER A 123 -10.96 -14.01 -19.29
C SER A 123 -12.45 -14.36 -19.27
N ASP A 124 -13.30 -13.46 -19.75
CA ASP A 124 -14.75 -13.70 -19.90
C ASP A 124 -15.06 -14.80 -20.92
N LYS A 125 -14.15 -15.04 -21.84
CA LYS A 125 -14.29 -16.09 -22.88
C LYS A 125 -13.28 -17.19 -22.62
N LYS A 126 -13.67 -18.42 -22.98
CA LYS A 126 -12.76 -19.58 -22.94
C LYS A 126 -11.57 -19.31 -23.88
N MET A 127 -10.43 -18.91 -23.29
CA MET A 127 -9.21 -18.58 -24.01
C MET A 127 -8.29 -19.80 -24.09
N SER A 128 -7.74 -20.07 -25.26
CA SER A 128 -6.74 -21.13 -25.44
C SER A 128 -5.42 -20.76 -24.78
N LYS A 129 -4.58 -21.77 -24.50
CA LYS A 129 -3.23 -21.53 -23.97
C LYS A 129 -2.38 -20.69 -24.93
N ALA A 130 -2.49 -20.91 -26.23
CA ALA A 130 -1.73 -20.19 -27.26
C ALA A 130 -2.13 -18.70 -27.30
N GLU A 131 -3.42 -18.38 -27.30
CA GLU A 131 -3.92 -17.00 -27.26
C GLU A 131 -3.46 -16.26 -25.99
N ALA A 132 -3.53 -16.93 -24.83
CA ALA A 132 -3.06 -16.33 -23.59
C ALA A 132 -1.54 -16.10 -23.58
N LEU A 133 -0.78 -16.99 -24.19
CA LEU A 133 0.68 -16.84 -24.28
C LEU A 133 1.06 -15.67 -25.19
N ILE A 134 0.33 -15.43 -26.28
CA ILE A 134 0.54 -14.22 -27.12
C ILE A 134 0.34 -12.95 -26.28
N LYS A 135 -0.77 -12.87 -25.52
CA LYS A 135 -0.99 -11.72 -24.62
C LYS A 135 0.06 -11.62 -23.53
N ALA A 136 0.54 -12.74 -23.00
CA ALA A 136 1.61 -12.76 -22.03
C ALA A 136 2.92 -12.19 -22.59
N THR A 137 3.26 -12.50 -23.85
CA THR A 137 4.45 -11.93 -24.52
C THR A 137 4.29 -10.42 -24.75
N GLU A 138 3.11 -9.93 -25.11
CA GLU A 138 2.80 -8.50 -25.22
C GLU A 138 2.98 -7.79 -23.86
N MET A 139 2.51 -8.40 -22.77
CA MET A 139 2.71 -7.87 -21.42
C MET A 139 4.18 -7.86 -21.02
N MET A 140 4.96 -8.88 -21.37
CA MET A 140 6.42 -8.88 -21.14
C MET A 140 7.10 -7.72 -21.84
N GLU A 141 6.74 -7.43 -23.09
CA GLU A 141 7.30 -6.30 -23.84
C GLU A 141 6.89 -4.95 -23.21
N MET A 142 5.66 -4.84 -22.70
CA MET A 142 5.20 -3.63 -21.98
C MET A 142 6.03 -3.33 -20.71
N VAL A 143 6.61 -4.35 -20.08
CA VAL A 143 7.51 -4.19 -18.93
C VAL A 143 9.01 -4.22 -19.32
N ASN A 144 9.31 -4.01 -20.60
CA ASN A 144 10.66 -4.01 -21.16
C ASN A 144 11.41 -5.34 -20.96
N ILE A 145 10.72 -6.46 -21.15
CA ILE A 145 11.30 -7.81 -21.22
C ILE A 145 10.97 -8.38 -22.59
N GLU A 146 11.99 -8.85 -23.31
CA GLU A 146 11.80 -9.43 -24.65
C GLU A 146 10.82 -10.60 -24.61
N GLY A 147 9.75 -10.54 -25.42
CA GLY A 147 8.70 -11.56 -25.47
C GLY A 147 9.21 -12.98 -25.78
N ARG A 148 10.31 -13.11 -26.57
CA ARG A 148 10.94 -14.42 -26.86
C ARG A 148 11.41 -15.17 -25.60
N ARG A 149 11.62 -14.47 -24.46
CA ARG A 149 12.06 -15.05 -23.20
C ARG A 149 10.91 -15.64 -22.38
N HIS A 150 9.68 -15.71 -22.93
CA HIS A 150 8.49 -16.25 -22.25
C HIS A 150 8.65 -17.70 -21.75
N SER A 151 9.53 -18.48 -22.41
CA SER A 151 9.80 -19.90 -22.07
C SER A 151 10.89 -20.06 -20.99
N GLU A 152 11.48 -18.97 -20.51
CA GLU A 152 12.50 -19.00 -19.47
C GLU A 152 11.86 -19.07 -18.07
N PHE A 153 12.64 -19.58 -17.11
CA PHE A 153 12.23 -19.72 -15.71
C PHE A 153 12.69 -18.50 -14.89
N PRO A 154 12.02 -18.21 -13.75
CA PRO A 154 12.36 -17.05 -12.91
C PRO A 154 13.83 -16.93 -12.53
N HIS A 155 14.54 -18.04 -12.31
CA HIS A 155 15.95 -18.02 -11.92
C HIS A 155 16.90 -17.52 -13.03
N GLN A 156 16.44 -17.45 -14.28
CA GLN A 156 17.21 -16.94 -15.43
C GLN A 156 17.12 -15.40 -15.55
N PHE A 157 16.37 -14.74 -14.69
CA PHE A 157 16.16 -13.28 -14.66
C PHE A 157 16.84 -12.64 -13.46
N SER A 158 17.35 -11.42 -13.63
CA SER A 158 17.84 -10.59 -12.52
C SER A 158 16.72 -10.19 -11.56
N GLY A 159 17.04 -9.68 -10.36
CA GLY A 159 16.06 -9.21 -9.40
C GLY A 159 15.08 -8.18 -9.97
N GLY A 160 15.60 -7.14 -10.63
CA GLY A 160 14.78 -6.12 -11.29
C GLY A 160 13.92 -6.67 -12.42
N MET A 161 14.42 -7.64 -13.20
CA MET A 161 13.62 -8.30 -14.24
C MET A 161 12.50 -9.16 -13.65
N ARG A 162 12.75 -9.86 -12.53
CA ARG A 162 11.69 -10.60 -11.82
C ARG A 162 10.61 -9.67 -11.30
N GLN A 163 11.01 -8.50 -10.78
CA GLN A 163 10.06 -7.48 -10.34
C GLN A 163 9.20 -6.98 -11.50
N ARG A 164 9.78 -6.74 -12.68
CA ARG A 164 9.04 -6.38 -13.90
C ARG A 164 8.06 -7.48 -14.32
N ILE A 165 8.42 -8.76 -14.17
CA ILE A 165 7.52 -9.89 -14.43
C ILE A 165 6.34 -9.90 -13.43
N VAL A 166 6.60 -9.65 -12.15
CA VAL A 166 5.54 -9.54 -11.12
C VAL A 166 4.58 -8.39 -11.45
N ILE A 167 5.11 -7.24 -11.91
CA ILE A 167 4.28 -6.11 -12.39
C ILE A 167 3.46 -6.53 -13.61
N ALA A 168 4.05 -7.25 -14.57
CA ALA A 168 3.32 -7.76 -15.73
C ALA A 168 2.17 -8.68 -15.32
N ILE A 169 2.38 -9.59 -14.38
CA ILE A 169 1.34 -10.45 -13.80
C ILE A 169 0.24 -9.61 -13.15
N ALA A 170 0.61 -8.62 -12.34
CA ALA A 170 -0.34 -7.79 -11.61
C ALA A 170 -1.21 -6.93 -12.54
N LEU A 171 -0.68 -6.49 -13.68
CA LEU A 171 -1.38 -5.63 -14.64
C LEU A 171 -1.97 -6.39 -15.84
N ALA A 172 -1.75 -7.70 -15.95
CA ALA A 172 -2.14 -8.52 -17.11
C ALA A 172 -3.64 -8.49 -17.46
N CYS A 173 -4.49 -8.25 -16.46
CA CYS A 173 -5.94 -8.17 -16.64
C CYS A 173 -6.48 -6.74 -16.65
N ASN A 174 -5.63 -5.72 -16.76
CA ASN A 174 -5.98 -4.30 -16.71
C ASN A 174 -6.85 -3.95 -15.47
N PRO A 175 -6.37 -4.21 -14.25
CA PRO A 175 -7.14 -3.97 -13.04
C PRO A 175 -7.43 -2.47 -12.88
N HIS A 176 -8.57 -2.14 -12.27
CA HIS A 176 -8.91 -0.75 -11.97
C HIS A 176 -8.16 -0.21 -10.74
N LEU A 177 -7.72 -1.11 -9.84
CA LEU A 177 -6.95 -0.77 -8.64
C LEU A 177 -5.74 -1.70 -8.51
N LEU A 178 -4.56 -1.11 -8.35
CA LEU A 178 -3.32 -1.80 -7.99
C LEU A 178 -2.94 -1.49 -6.54
N LEU A 179 -2.77 -2.51 -5.73
CA LEU A 179 -2.19 -2.41 -4.39
C LEU A 179 -0.71 -2.80 -4.52
N ALA A 180 0.21 -1.85 -4.36
CA ALA A 180 1.64 -2.09 -4.47
C ALA A 180 2.28 -2.02 -3.07
N ASP A 181 2.60 -3.17 -2.49
CA ASP A 181 3.18 -3.28 -1.16
C ASP A 181 4.71 -3.36 -1.26
N GLU A 182 5.36 -2.24 -0.97
CA GLU A 182 6.82 -2.06 -1.05
C GLU A 182 7.42 -2.62 -2.35
N PRO A 183 6.96 -2.17 -3.53
CA PRO A 183 7.27 -2.82 -4.81
C PRO A 183 8.75 -2.73 -5.22
N THR A 184 9.55 -1.96 -4.51
CA THR A 184 10.97 -1.72 -4.80
C THR A 184 11.91 -2.22 -3.69
N THR A 185 11.38 -2.84 -2.64
CA THR A 185 12.22 -3.39 -1.56
C THR A 185 13.19 -4.45 -2.12
N ALA A 186 14.43 -4.42 -1.65
CA ALA A 186 15.54 -5.28 -2.08
C ALA A 186 16.07 -5.04 -3.51
N LEU A 187 15.74 -3.90 -4.13
CA LEU A 187 16.34 -3.45 -5.39
C LEU A 187 17.37 -2.35 -5.10
N ASP A 188 18.39 -2.23 -5.99
CA ASP A 188 19.28 -1.08 -5.95
C ASP A 188 18.56 0.20 -6.41
N VAL A 189 19.08 1.37 -6.01
CA VAL A 189 18.41 2.68 -6.22
C VAL A 189 18.06 2.94 -7.69
N THR A 190 18.98 2.59 -8.61
CA THR A 190 18.76 2.82 -10.04
C THR A 190 17.64 1.93 -10.60
N ILE A 191 17.57 0.69 -10.17
CA ILE A 191 16.50 -0.24 -10.58
C ILE A 191 15.18 0.14 -9.91
N GLN A 192 15.23 0.64 -8.66
CA GLN A 192 14.04 1.15 -7.95
C GLN A 192 13.35 2.26 -8.74
N GLU A 193 14.09 3.30 -9.17
CA GLU A 193 13.56 4.39 -9.99
C GLU A 193 12.92 3.85 -11.28
N GLN A 194 13.61 2.98 -12.01
CA GLN A 194 13.08 2.38 -13.25
C GLN A 194 11.78 1.56 -13.03
N VAL A 195 11.65 0.89 -11.90
CA VAL A 195 10.47 0.09 -11.55
C VAL A 195 9.29 1.00 -11.20
N LEU A 196 9.54 2.09 -10.49
CA LEU A 196 8.51 3.09 -10.14
C LEU A 196 7.99 3.81 -11.38
N ASP A 197 8.90 4.27 -12.25
CA ASP A 197 8.55 4.85 -13.54
C ASP A 197 7.70 3.91 -14.39
N LEU A 198 8.06 2.62 -14.39
CA LEU A 198 7.31 1.61 -15.11
C LEU A 198 5.89 1.46 -14.56
N ILE A 199 5.74 1.36 -13.23
CA ILE A 199 4.42 1.27 -12.57
C ILE A 199 3.59 2.51 -12.91
N GLU A 200 4.17 3.72 -12.78
CA GLU A 200 3.48 4.98 -13.03
C GLU A 200 3.05 5.12 -14.49
N ASN A 201 3.94 4.82 -15.44
CA ASN A 201 3.62 4.88 -16.87
C ASN A 201 2.53 3.89 -17.26
N LEU A 202 2.59 2.66 -16.73
CA LEU A 202 1.58 1.63 -17.03
C LEU A 202 0.23 1.96 -16.38
N ARG A 203 0.20 2.42 -15.11
CA ARG A 203 -1.05 2.79 -14.46
C ARG A 203 -1.75 3.93 -15.19
N ARG A 204 -1.00 4.97 -15.64
CA ARG A 204 -1.56 6.08 -16.43
C ARG A 204 -2.11 5.60 -17.77
N LYS A 205 -1.34 4.75 -18.47
CA LYS A 205 -1.75 4.19 -19.77
C LYS A 205 -3.03 3.34 -19.66
N LEU A 206 -3.17 2.59 -18.57
CA LEU A 206 -4.29 1.67 -18.33
C LEU A 206 -5.45 2.32 -17.57
N GLY A 207 -5.28 3.53 -17.02
CA GLY A 207 -6.27 4.20 -16.18
C GLY A 207 -6.44 3.54 -14.80
N THR A 208 -5.42 2.81 -14.32
CA THR A 208 -5.43 2.09 -13.05
C THR A 208 -5.19 3.04 -11.88
N SER A 209 -6.00 2.97 -10.82
CA SER A 209 -5.75 3.64 -9.54
C SER A 209 -4.70 2.88 -8.73
N LEU A 210 -4.01 3.57 -7.83
CA LEU A 210 -2.89 2.99 -7.07
C LEU A 210 -3.04 3.21 -5.57
N LEU A 211 -2.85 2.17 -4.77
CA LEU A 211 -2.48 2.27 -3.37
C LEU A 211 -1.01 1.85 -3.24
N LEU A 212 -0.14 2.82 -3.06
CA LEU A 212 1.30 2.59 -2.88
C LEU A 212 1.63 2.50 -1.39
N ILE A 213 2.08 1.36 -0.95
CA ILE A 213 2.56 1.15 0.41
C ILE A 213 4.08 1.20 0.40
N THR A 214 4.65 2.12 1.17
CA THR A 214 6.10 2.27 1.29
C THR A 214 6.47 2.97 2.60
N HIS A 215 7.72 2.87 2.97
CA HIS A 215 8.33 3.69 4.04
C HIS A 215 9.18 4.83 3.44
N ASP A 216 9.32 4.88 2.12
CA ASP A 216 10.12 5.89 1.42
C ASP A 216 9.24 7.06 0.97
N LEU A 217 9.42 8.22 1.62
CA LEU A 217 8.70 9.43 1.30
C LEU A 217 9.14 10.03 -0.05
N GLY A 218 10.39 9.81 -0.49
CA GLY A 218 10.85 10.25 -1.80
C GLY A 218 10.04 9.63 -2.92
N VAL A 219 9.83 8.32 -2.85
CA VAL A 219 8.99 7.55 -3.78
C VAL A 219 7.55 8.05 -3.82
N VAL A 220 6.99 8.38 -2.63
CA VAL A 220 5.62 8.91 -2.55
C VAL A 220 5.50 10.27 -3.21
N ALA A 221 6.51 11.12 -3.09
CA ALA A 221 6.53 12.45 -3.71
C ALA A 221 6.48 12.39 -5.25
N GLU A 222 7.03 11.34 -5.84
CA GLU A 222 7.10 11.17 -7.30
C GLU A 222 5.82 10.56 -7.89
N VAL A 223 5.14 9.68 -7.14
CA VAL A 223 4.10 8.80 -7.69
C VAL A 223 2.70 9.15 -7.21
N CYS A 224 2.55 9.70 -5.99
CA CYS A 224 1.25 9.82 -5.34
C CYS A 224 0.62 11.20 -5.46
N ASP A 225 -0.71 11.24 -5.55
CA ASP A 225 -1.51 12.48 -5.53
C ASP A 225 -1.85 12.90 -4.10
N ARG A 226 -2.10 11.89 -3.23
CA ARG A 226 -2.43 12.06 -1.81
C ARG A 226 -1.65 11.09 -0.95
N VAL A 227 -1.53 11.41 0.34
CA VAL A 227 -0.79 10.62 1.31
C VAL A 227 -1.62 10.40 2.57
N ALA A 228 -1.56 9.19 3.10
CA ALA A 228 -2.05 8.82 4.43
C ALA A 228 -0.89 8.25 5.26
N VAL A 229 -0.58 8.91 6.37
CA VAL A 229 0.52 8.54 7.27
C VAL A 229 -0.02 7.62 8.35
N VAL A 230 0.53 6.41 8.45
CA VAL A 230 0.09 5.36 9.37
C VAL A 230 1.10 5.21 10.51
N TYR A 231 0.59 5.19 11.73
CA TYR A 231 1.36 4.90 12.93
C TYR A 231 0.59 3.96 13.86
N ALA A 232 1.21 2.85 14.28
CA ALA A 232 0.63 1.86 15.20
C ALA A 232 -0.81 1.42 14.83
N GLY A 233 -1.04 1.19 13.53
CA GLY A 233 -2.32 0.70 13.02
C GLY A 233 -3.40 1.76 12.78
N ASP A 234 -3.10 3.06 12.91
CA ASP A 234 -4.05 4.14 12.68
C ASP A 234 -3.48 5.21 11.73
N ILE A 235 -4.35 5.91 11.00
CA ILE A 235 -3.96 7.08 10.19
C ILE A 235 -3.88 8.30 11.12
N VAL A 236 -2.66 8.84 11.24
CA VAL A 236 -2.39 9.99 12.11
C VAL A 236 -2.46 11.31 11.35
N GLU A 237 -2.20 11.30 10.06
CA GLU A 237 -2.31 12.47 9.18
C GLU A 237 -2.62 12.02 7.75
N SER A 238 -3.47 12.75 7.03
CA SER A 238 -3.75 12.51 5.62
C SER A 238 -4.10 13.80 4.90
N GLY A 239 -3.66 13.93 3.64
CA GLY A 239 -3.89 15.13 2.84
C GLY A 239 -3.40 14.97 1.41
N SER A 240 -3.43 16.05 0.63
CA SER A 240 -2.73 16.11 -0.65
C SER A 240 -1.22 16.00 -0.44
N LEU A 241 -0.49 15.65 -1.49
CA LEU A 241 0.98 15.62 -1.43
C LEU A 241 1.54 16.94 -0.90
N ASP A 242 1.07 18.07 -1.44
CA ASP A 242 1.51 19.41 -1.03
C ASP A 242 1.26 19.68 0.46
N GLN A 243 0.07 19.33 0.98
CA GLN A 243 -0.27 19.51 2.40
C GLN A 243 0.66 18.69 3.32
N ILE A 244 0.91 17.44 2.96
CA ILE A 244 1.75 16.56 3.78
C ILE A 244 3.23 16.97 3.73
N TYR A 245 3.73 17.49 2.60
CA TYR A 245 5.15 17.86 2.47
C TYR A 245 5.44 19.30 2.93
N ASN A 246 4.52 20.24 2.69
CA ASN A 246 4.76 21.66 2.93
C ASN A 246 3.99 22.22 4.14
N ASP A 247 2.93 21.56 4.62
CA ASP A 247 2.12 21.99 5.78
C ASP A 247 1.87 20.84 6.77
N THR A 248 2.91 20.01 7.01
CA THR A 248 2.89 18.90 7.95
C THR A 248 2.48 19.35 9.35
N ARG A 249 1.51 18.65 9.99
CA ARG A 249 0.94 19.04 11.29
C ARG A 249 1.17 18.03 12.40
N HIS A 250 1.13 16.74 12.11
CA HIS A 250 1.29 15.72 13.14
C HIS A 250 2.78 15.58 13.54
N PRO A 251 3.15 15.59 14.84
CA PRO A 251 4.55 15.50 15.27
C PRO A 251 5.30 14.24 14.80
N TYR A 252 4.60 13.13 14.56
CA TYR A 252 5.20 11.95 13.95
C TYR A 252 5.58 12.20 12.49
N THR A 253 4.69 12.78 11.69
CA THR A 253 4.95 13.11 10.30
C THR A 253 6.10 14.10 10.16
N ILE A 254 6.12 15.13 11.01
CA ILE A 254 7.25 16.09 11.11
C ILE A 254 8.56 15.34 11.41
N GLY A 255 8.52 14.38 12.34
CA GLY A 255 9.67 13.55 12.68
C GLY A 255 10.15 12.66 11.54
N LEU A 256 9.23 12.11 10.72
CA LEU A 256 9.57 11.33 9.53
C LEU A 256 10.34 12.18 8.52
N PHE A 257 9.86 13.39 8.21
CA PHE A 257 10.57 14.34 7.33
C PHE A 257 11.91 14.78 7.92
N GLY A 258 11.99 15.03 9.23
CA GLY A 258 13.23 15.38 9.93
C GLY A 258 14.31 14.29 9.89
N SER A 259 13.92 13.05 9.54
CA SER A 259 14.83 11.92 9.37
C SER A 259 15.34 11.76 7.94
N LEU A 260 14.83 12.57 6.98
CA LEU A 260 15.31 12.57 5.60
C LEU A 260 16.55 13.47 5.45
N PRO A 261 17.48 13.11 4.55
CA PRO A 261 18.59 13.99 4.19
C PRO A 261 18.07 15.26 3.52
N ASP A 262 18.37 16.43 4.08
CA ASP A 262 18.16 17.71 3.42
C ASP A 262 19.43 18.08 2.62
N PHE A 263 19.36 18.00 1.31
CA PHE A 263 20.47 18.33 0.42
C PHE A 263 20.67 19.84 0.21
N SER A 264 19.68 20.65 0.61
CA SER A 264 19.75 22.12 0.49
C SER A 264 20.58 22.76 1.60
N HIS A 265 20.71 22.11 2.76
CA HIS A 265 21.48 22.56 3.89
C HIS A 265 22.45 21.46 4.36
N LYS A 266 23.72 21.82 4.65
CA LYS A 266 24.66 20.90 5.31
C LYS A 266 24.24 20.62 6.74
N VAL A 267 23.34 19.63 6.91
CA VAL A 267 22.96 19.14 8.23
C VAL A 267 24.00 18.13 8.68
N HIS A 268 24.70 18.42 9.78
CA HIS A 268 25.74 17.54 10.32
C HIS A 268 25.18 16.22 10.90
N ARG A 269 23.88 16.15 11.20
CA ARG A 269 23.24 14.97 11.78
C ARG A 269 21.72 14.98 11.53
N LEU A 270 21.21 13.89 10.99
CA LEU A 270 19.76 13.66 10.89
C LEU A 270 19.14 13.59 12.30
N LYS A 271 17.89 14.00 12.43
CA LYS A 271 17.14 13.94 13.70
C LYS A 271 16.18 12.74 13.66
N PRO A 272 16.63 11.53 14.04
CA PRO A 272 15.74 10.37 14.05
C PRO A 272 14.65 10.54 15.12
N ILE A 273 13.49 9.95 14.89
CA ILE A 273 12.44 9.86 15.91
C ILE A 273 12.95 8.96 17.03
N SER A 274 13.05 9.48 18.25
CA SER A 274 13.58 8.75 19.40
C SER A 274 12.62 7.62 19.83
N GLY A 275 13.18 6.53 20.35
CA GLY A 275 12.42 5.39 20.88
C GLY A 275 11.88 4.47 19.79
N MET A 276 11.11 3.48 20.18
CA MET A 276 10.48 2.49 19.30
C MET A 276 8.95 2.68 19.29
N MET A 277 8.32 2.24 18.21
CA MET A 277 6.87 2.17 18.13
C MET A 277 6.33 1.26 19.26
N PRO A 278 5.21 1.63 19.90
CA PRO A 278 4.64 0.80 20.96
C PRO A 278 4.27 -0.59 20.44
N ASP A 279 4.35 -1.57 21.33
CA ASP A 279 3.90 -2.93 21.05
C ASP A 279 2.41 -2.91 20.68
N PRO A 280 2.02 -3.41 19.51
CA PRO A 280 0.62 -3.41 19.08
C PRO A 280 -0.29 -4.32 19.93
N SER A 281 0.28 -5.14 20.82
CA SER A 281 -0.48 -5.89 21.84
C SER A 281 -0.78 -5.05 23.08
N GLN A 282 -0.09 -3.93 23.30
CA GLN A 282 -0.18 -3.06 24.48
C GLN A 282 -0.18 -1.58 24.09
N LEU A 283 -1.08 -1.20 23.18
CA LEU A 283 -1.20 0.19 22.74
C LEU A 283 -1.62 1.11 23.89
N PRO A 284 -1.09 2.34 23.97
CA PRO A 284 -1.54 3.35 24.92
C PRO A 284 -3.03 3.67 24.74
N GLU A 285 -3.71 4.08 25.83
CA GLU A 285 -5.13 4.44 25.81
C GLU A 285 -5.45 5.69 24.96
N GLY A 286 -4.49 6.63 24.86
CA GLY A 286 -4.63 7.86 24.09
C GLY A 286 -3.92 7.81 22.75
N CYS A 287 -3.12 8.83 22.46
CA CYS A 287 -2.29 8.90 21.26
C CYS A 287 -1.18 7.84 21.31
N ALA A 288 -1.17 6.94 20.34
CA ALA A 288 -0.13 5.90 20.25
C ALA A 288 1.29 6.49 20.11
N PHE A 289 1.42 7.70 19.56
CA PHE A 289 2.70 8.39 19.42
C PHE A 289 3.11 9.16 20.71
N ALA A 290 2.24 9.33 21.70
CA ALA A 290 2.54 10.10 22.91
C ALA A 290 3.85 9.70 23.63
N PRO A 291 4.27 8.42 23.73
CA PRO A 291 5.54 8.04 24.34
C PRO A 291 6.78 8.58 23.62
N ARG A 292 6.67 8.90 22.32
CA ARG A 292 7.79 9.41 21.48
C ARG A 292 7.62 10.88 21.09
N CYS A 293 6.45 11.47 21.38
CA CYS A 293 6.11 12.82 20.99
C CYS A 293 6.80 13.85 21.88
N PRO A 294 7.61 14.78 21.33
CA PRO A 294 8.26 15.82 22.14
C PRO A 294 7.27 16.83 22.72
N HIS A 295 6.04 16.86 22.21
CA HIS A 295 4.97 17.77 22.62
C HIS A 295 3.86 17.08 23.42
N ALA A 296 4.09 15.82 23.88
CA ALA A 296 3.07 15.07 24.58
C ALA A 296 2.65 15.71 25.91
N THR A 297 1.34 15.87 26.09
CA THR A 297 0.72 16.33 27.34
C THR A 297 -0.02 15.17 28.00
N ASP A 298 -0.54 15.38 29.23
CA ASP A 298 -1.35 14.38 29.92
C ASP A 298 -2.65 14.06 29.15
N ALA A 299 -3.20 15.03 28.43
CA ALA A 299 -4.37 14.84 27.57
C ALA A 299 -4.05 13.91 26.38
N CYS A 300 -2.81 13.87 25.89
CA CYS A 300 -2.40 12.92 24.84
C CYS A 300 -2.36 11.47 25.34
N ARG A 301 -2.21 11.25 26.64
CA ARG A 301 -2.01 9.92 27.24
C ARG A 301 -3.31 9.20 27.57
N LYS A 302 -4.43 9.94 27.62
CA LYS A 302 -5.74 9.42 28.06
C LYS A 302 -6.84 9.94 27.14
N GLY A 303 -7.82 9.09 26.85
CA GLY A 303 -9.00 9.46 26.09
C GLY A 303 -8.86 9.36 24.58
N ILE A 304 -9.92 9.78 23.90
CA ILE A 304 -10.03 9.72 22.43
C ILE A 304 -9.33 10.94 21.83
N ILE A 305 -8.40 10.70 20.92
CA ILE A 305 -7.74 11.77 20.16
C ILE A 305 -8.63 12.11 18.96
N PRO A 306 -9.06 13.38 18.81
CA PRO A 306 -9.91 13.78 17.70
C PRO A 306 -9.17 13.74 16.37
N LYS A 307 -9.93 13.46 15.29
CA LYS A 307 -9.50 13.71 13.90
C LYS A 307 -10.02 15.07 13.51
N VAL A 308 -9.13 16.01 13.21
CA VAL A 308 -9.43 17.41 12.89
C VAL A 308 -9.11 17.65 11.43
N GLU A 309 -10.03 18.19 10.66
CA GLU A 309 -9.77 18.70 9.33
C GLU A 309 -9.22 20.12 9.45
N VAL A 310 -7.90 20.27 9.29
CA VAL A 310 -7.18 21.55 9.45
C VAL A 310 -7.20 22.42 8.19
N ALA A 311 -7.43 21.79 7.04
CA ALA A 311 -7.68 22.43 5.75
C ALA A 311 -8.52 21.46 4.88
N PRO A 312 -9.15 21.89 3.79
CA PRO A 312 -9.95 21.02 2.95
C PRO A 312 -9.18 19.77 2.53
N GLY A 313 -9.65 18.60 2.98
CA GLY A 313 -9.01 17.30 2.73
C GLY A 313 -7.75 16.99 3.54
N HIS A 314 -7.27 17.91 4.39
CA HIS A 314 -6.13 17.70 5.29
C HIS A 314 -6.63 17.35 6.69
N VAL A 315 -6.53 16.09 7.05
CA VAL A 315 -7.03 15.56 8.33
C VAL A 315 -5.85 15.13 9.21
N VAL A 316 -5.88 15.57 10.47
CA VAL A 316 -4.83 15.30 11.47
C VAL A 316 -5.44 14.72 12.72
N LYS A 317 -4.90 13.61 13.22
CA LYS A 317 -5.30 12.99 14.49
C LYS A 317 -4.39 13.47 15.63
N CYS A 318 -4.58 14.72 16.07
CA CYS A 318 -3.79 15.32 17.14
C CYS A 318 -4.58 16.39 17.89
N ILE A 319 -4.52 16.39 19.22
CA ILE A 319 -5.18 17.42 20.03
C ILE A 319 -4.61 18.83 19.81
N MET A 320 -3.33 18.94 19.38
CA MET A 320 -2.71 20.22 19.07
C MET A 320 -3.17 20.81 17.73
N ALA A 321 -3.77 20.00 16.87
CA ALA A 321 -4.28 20.45 15.57
C ALA A 321 -5.50 21.39 15.71
N GLU A 322 -6.25 21.32 16.82
CA GLU A 322 -7.40 22.22 17.10
C GLU A 322 -6.97 23.66 17.41
N GLY A 323 -5.72 23.85 17.83
CA GLY A 323 -5.21 25.16 18.31
C GLY A 323 -4.48 25.99 17.23
N GLY A 324 -4.70 25.74 15.96
CA GLY A 324 -4.03 26.35 14.80
C GLY A 324 -3.17 27.61 15.07
N LYS A 325 -1.87 27.44 15.29
CA LYS A 325 -0.76 28.24 14.76
C LYS A 325 0.55 27.60 15.18
#